data_f4bc9f0b1b2c4be9aa5ebe62b8661e50
#
_entry.id   f4bc9f0b1b2c4be9aa5ebe62b8661e50
#
_cell.length_a   1.000
_cell.length_b   1.000
_cell.length_c   1.000
_cell.angle_alpha   90.00
_cell.angle_beta   90.00
_cell.angle_gamma   90.00
#
_symmetry.space_group_name_H-M   'P 1'
#
loop_
_entity.id
_entity.type
_entity.pdbx_description
1 polymer ?
#
loop_
_entity_poly.entity_id
_entity_poly.type
_entity_poly.pdbx_seq_one_letter_code
_entity_poly.pdbx_strand_id
1 'polypeptide(L)'
;MGYNRILLKLSGESLQGEQKYGLSTAVLHSYAEQIKAAVSTGVQIGIVIGGGNIFRGLQGAKKGFDRVKGDQMGMLATIITSLALQSALEDNGV
;
A
#
# COMPACT_ATOMS: atom_id res chain seq x y z
N MET A 1 -14.85 17.39 -17.91
CA MET A 1 -15.14 15.98 -18.11
C MET A 1 -14.02 15.12 -17.55
N GLY A 2 -14.33 14.18 -16.67
CA GLY A 2 -13.34 13.33 -16.04
C GLY A 2 -13.54 11.87 -16.41
N TYR A 3 -12.67 11.04 -15.84
CA TYR A 3 -12.79 9.60 -16.00
C TYR A 3 -13.82 9.06 -15.02
N ASN A 4 -14.55 8.02 -15.41
CA ASN A 4 -15.49 7.34 -14.52
C ASN A 4 -14.78 6.30 -13.65
N ARG A 5 -13.65 5.82 -14.12
CA ARG A 5 -12.89 4.78 -13.44
C ARG A 5 -11.41 4.98 -13.70
N ILE A 6 -10.61 4.92 -12.64
CA ILE A 6 -9.16 5.08 -12.76
C ILE A 6 -8.44 3.95 -12.01
N LEU A 7 -7.22 3.68 -12.44
CA LEU A 7 -6.33 2.75 -11.76
C LEU A 7 -5.20 3.56 -11.15
N LEU A 8 -5.07 3.46 -9.83
CA LEU A 8 -4.05 4.17 -9.09
C LEU A 8 -2.97 3.19 -8.67
N LYS A 9 -1.73 3.47 -9.05
CA LYS A 9 -0.60 2.64 -8.65
C LYS A 9 0.18 3.36 -7.55
N LEU A 10 0.35 2.69 -6.42
CA LEU A 10 1.11 3.21 -5.29
C LEU A 10 2.32 2.34 -5.04
N SER A 11 3.46 2.97 -4.79
CA SER A 11 4.66 2.25 -4.38
C SER A 11 4.53 1.87 -2.91
N GLY A 12 4.86 0.62 -2.58
CA GLY A 12 4.88 0.21 -1.18
C GLY A 12 5.85 1.03 -0.35
N GLU A 13 6.91 1.54 -0.98
CA GLU A 13 7.90 2.36 -0.29
C GLU A 13 7.33 3.71 0.16
N SER A 14 6.37 4.25 -0.60
CA SER A 14 5.78 5.54 -0.24
C SER A 14 4.98 5.47 1.05
N LEU A 15 4.64 4.29 1.53
CA LEU A 15 3.88 4.12 2.76
C LEU A 15 4.74 4.09 4.01
N GLN A 16 6.06 4.09 3.86
CA GLN A 16 6.94 3.99 5.03
C GLN A 16 7.12 5.32 5.77
N GLY A 17 6.81 6.44 5.12
CA GLY A 17 6.99 7.74 5.73
C GLY A 17 8.47 7.99 6.02
N GLU A 18 8.79 8.40 7.24
CA GLU A 18 10.16 8.64 7.66
C GLU A 18 10.88 7.38 8.13
N GLN A 19 10.18 6.27 8.20
CA GLN A 19 10.76 4.99 8.61
C GLN A 19 11.57 4.41 7.47
N LYS A 20 12.55 3.56 7.80
CA LYS A 20 13.33 2.88 6.77
C LYS A 20 12.50 1.84 6.03
N TYR A 21 11.56 1.24 6.71
CA TYR A 21 10.64 0.25 6.15
C TYR A 21 9.41 0.20 7.03
N GLY A 22 8.41 -0.54 6.59
CA GLY A 22 7.18 -0.68 7.33
C GLY A 22 6.11 0.27 6.82
N LEU A 23 5.15 0.56 7.66
CA LEU A 23 3.98 1.36 7.30
C LEU A 23 3.81 2.51 8.27
N SER A 24 3.62 3.71 7.73
CA SER A 24 3.34 4.89 8.52
C SER A 24 1.83 5.11 8.54
N THR A 25 1.23 5.12 9.72
CA THR A 25 -0.21 5.38 9.84
C THR A 25 -0.56 6.78 9.35
N ALA A 26 0.32 7.75 9.58
CA ALA A 26 0.09 9.11 9.10
C ALA A 26 0.03 9.17 7.58
N VAL A 27 0.95 8.47 6.89
CA VAL A 27 0.95 8.44 5.43
C VAL A 27 -0.27 7.69 4.91
N LEU A 28 -0.63 6.58 5.56
CA LEU A 28 -1.83 5.82 5.17
C LEU A 28 -3.09 6.68 5.27
N HIS A 29 -3.24 7.43 6.34
CA HIS A 29 -4.40 8.30 6.50
C HIS A 29 -4.40 9.44 5.49
N SER A 30 -3.22 9.97 5.15
CA SER A 30 -3.10 11.01 4.13
C SER A 30 -3.57 10.50 2.78
N TYR A 31 -3.12 9.29 2.38
CA TYR A 31 -3.60 8.69 1.13
C TYR A 31 -5.09 8.40 1.18
N ALA A 32 -5.58 7.92 2.32
CA ALA A 32 -7.00 7.61 2.45
C ALA A 32 -7.86 8.86 2.29
N GLU A 33 -7.43 9.99 2.83
CA GLU A 33 -8.15 11.24 2.67
C GLU A 33 -8.19 11.70 1.22
N GLN A 34 -7.06 11.57 0.52
CA GLN A 34 -6.99 11.95 -0.89
C GLN A 34 -7.86 11.05 -1.75
N ILE A 35 -7.84 9.75 -1.49
CA ILE A 35 -8.67 8.79 -2.21
C ILE A 35 -10.15 9.06 -1.95
N LYS A 36 -10.50 9.34 -0.69
CA LYS A 36 -11.88 9.68 -0.33
C LYS A 36 -12.35 10.90 -1.11
N ALA A 37 -11.52 11.92 -1.20
CA ALA A 37 -11.87 13.13 -1.94
C ALA A 37 -12.15 12.81 -3.41
N ALA A 38 -11.32 11.96 -4.02
CA ALA A 38 -11.52 11.57 -5.42
C ALA A 38 -12.79 10.73 -5.58
N VAL A 39 -13.02 9.78 -4.69
CA VAL A 39 -14.21 8.90 -4.77
C VAL A 39 -15.49 9.72 -4.61
N SER A 40 -15.46 10.76 -3.79
CA SER A 40 -16.64 11.58 -3.56
C SER A 40 -17.11 12.33 -4.80
N THR A 41 -16.28 12.39 -5.84
CA THR A 41 -16.68 12.98 -7.12
C THR A 41 -17.43 11.98 -8.03
N GLY A 42 -17.60 10.74 -7.58
CA GLY A 42 -18.27 9.70 -8.34
C GLY A 42 -17.34 8.79 -9.13
N VAL A 43 -16.03 8.97 -9.01
CA VAL A 43 -15.05 8.16 -9.72
C VAL A 43 -14.81 6.86 -8.96
N GLN A 44 -14.74 5.75 -9.70
CA GLN A 44 -14.34 4.47 -9.15
C GLN A 44 -12.82 4.34 -9.24
N ILE A 45 -12.19 3.86 -8.18
CA ILE A 45 -10.72 3.76 -8.13
C ILE A 45 -10.32 2.33 -7.82
N GLY A 46 -9.52 1.75 -8.72
CA GLY A 46 -8.81 0.51 -8.45
C GLY A 46 -7.40 0.86 -8.00
N ILE A 47 -6.88 0.16 -7.02
CA ILE A 47 -5.56 0.47 -6.46
C ILE A 47 -4.65 -0.73 -6.59
N VAL A 48 -3.48 -0.50 -7.17
CA VAL A 48 -2.39 -1.48 -7.19
C VAL A 48 -1.30 -0.96 -6.28
N ILE A 49 -0.89 -1.77 -5.32
CA ILE A 49 0.06 -1.34 -4.31
C ILE A 49 1.15 -2.41 -4.13
N GLY A 50 2.39 -1.98 -4.01
CA GLY A 50 3.50 -2.89 -3.78
C GLY A 50 3.78 -3.08 -2.31
N GLY A 51 4.53 -4.14 -1.98
CA GLY A 51 4.89 -4.46 -0.60
C GLY A 51 6.39 -4.42 -0.35
N GLY A 52 7.15 -3.80 -1.27
CA GLY A 52 8.61 -3.88 -1.24
C GLY A 52 9.24 -3.39 0.05
N ASN A 53 8.69 -2.38 0.68
CA ASN A 53 9.26 -1.85 1.90
C ASN A 53 9.16 -2.84 3.07
N ILE A 54 8.11 -3.64 3.13
CA ILE A 54 7.95 -4.65 4.18
C ILE A 54 8.90 -5.81 3.94
N PHE A 55 8.95 -6.33 2.71
CA PHE A 55 9.83 -7.42 2.37
C PHE A 55 11.29 -7.01 2.51
N ARG A 56 11.61 -5.77 2.13
CA ARG A 56 12.97 -5.27 2.25
C ARG A 56 13.43 -5.25 3.71
N GLY A 57 12.54 -4.91 4.64
CA GLY A 57 12.85 -4.98 6.05
C GLY A 57 13.16 -6.39 6.51
N LEU A 58 12.39 -7.36 6.03
CA LEU A 58 12.62 -8.77 6.34
C LEU A 58 13.96 -9.25 5.76
N GLN A 59 14.28 -8.87 4.54
CA GLN A 59 15.55 -9.22 3.92
C GLN A 59 16.73 -8.61 4.68
N GLY A 60 16.58 -7.38 5.14
CA GLY A 60 17.61 -6.73 5.92
C GLY A 60 17.87 -7.40 7.26
N ALA A 61 16.80 -7.95 7.85
CA ALA A 61 16.92 -8.64 9.14
C ALA A 61 17.47 -10.05 9.00
N LYS A 62 17.25 -10.71 7.86
CA LYS A 62 17.62 -12.11 7.69
C LYS A 62 17.98 -12.40 6.24
N LYS A 63 19.24 -12.72 6.00
CA LYS A 63 19.72 -13.01 4.66
C LYS A 63 19.56 -14.50 4.34
N GLY A 64 19.56 -14.83 3.06
CA GLY A 64 19.62 -16.20 2.61
C GLY A 64 18.28 -16.89 2.46
N PHE A 65 17.21 -16.14 2.26
CA PHE A 65 15.93 -16.72 1.91
C PHE A 65 16.05 -17.46 0.57
N ASP A 66 15.50 -18.67 0.50
CA ASP A 66 15.40 -19.37 -0.75
C ASP A 66 14.48 -18.55 -1.69
N ARG A 67 14.76 -18.63 -2.99
CA ARG A 67 14.11 -17.74 -3.97
C ARG A 67 12.59 -17.94 -4.03
N VAL A 68 12.14 -19.20 -3.99
CA VAL A 68 10.70 -19.48 -4.06
C VAL A 68 9.97 -18.91 -2.84
N LYS A 69 10.54 -19.12 -1.66
CA LYS A 69 9.95 -18.58 -0.44
C LYS A 69 10.05 -17.06 -0.41
N GLY A 70 11.15 -16.52 -0.92
CA GLY A 70 11.30 -15.07 -1.05
C GLY A 70 10.24 -14.45 -1.93
N ASP A 71 9.94 -15.08 -3.07
CA ASP A 71 8.90 -14.61 -3.96
C ASP A 71 7.53 -14.68 -3.29
N GLN A 72 7.26 -15.75 -2.54
CA GLN A 72 6.01 -15.88 -1.81
C GLN A 72 5.88 -14.82 -0.72
N MET A 73 6.97 -14.54 -0.02
CA MET A 73 6.99 -13.50 0.99
C MET A 73 6.71 -12.12 0.39
N GLY A 74 7.25 -11.87 -0.80
CA GLY A 74 6.99 -10.62 -1.51
C GLY A 74 5.52 -10.46 -1.88
N MET A 75 4.89 -11.56 -2.32
CA MET A 75 3.47 -11.54 -2.64
C MET A 75 2.62 -11.30 -1.39
N LEU A 76 2.97 -11.95 -0.28
CA LEU A 76 2.26 -11.74 0.98
C LEU A 76 2.45 -10.31 1.50
N ALA A 77 3.61 -9.72 1.24
CA ALA A 77 3.86 -8.33 1.63
C ALA A 77 2.89 -7.38 0.93
N THR A 78 2.54 -7.63 -0.33
CA THR A 78 1.56 -6.80 -1.02
C THR A 78 0.17 -6.92 -0.38
N ILE A 79 -0.16 -8.09 0.13
CA ILE A 79 -1.42 -8.29 0.84
C ILE A 79 -1.43 -7.50 2.14
N ILE A 80 -0.32 -7.50 2.87
CA ILE A 80 -0.20 -6.72 4.11
C ILE A 80 -0.42 -5.24 3.83
N THR A 81 0.24 -4.68 2.84
CA THR A 81 0.08 -3.26 2.52
C THR A 81 -1.33 -2.94 2.05
N SER A 82 -1.95 -3.85 1.29
CA SER A 82 -3.32 -3.66 0.82
C SER A 82 -4.31 -3.62 1.98
N LEU A 83 -4.14 -4.52 2.94
CA LEU A 83 -5.01 -4.55 4.12
C LEU A 83 -4.83 -3.30 4.98
N ALA A 84 -3.59 -2.81 5.10
CA ALA A 84 -3.32 -1.60 5.86
C ALA A 84 -4.01 -0.40 5.21
N LEU A 85 -3.94 -0.28 3.90
CA LEU A 85 -4.60 0.81 3.19
C LEU A 85 -6.11 0.66 3.27
N GLN A 86 -6.63 -0.56 3.16
CA GLN A 86 -8.06 -0.81 3.31
C GLN A 86 -8.56 -0.34 4.68
N SER A 87 -7.81 -0.66 5.73
CA SER A 87 -8.17 -0.26 7.08
C SER A 87 -8.25 1.27 7.19
N ALA A 88 -7.26 1.97 6.64
CA ALA A 88 -7.26 3.43 6.66
C ALA A 88 -8.42 4.02 5.88
N LEU A 89 -8.76 3.42 4.74
CA LEU A 89 -9.89 3.87 3.93
C LEU A 89 -11.20 3.69 4.68
N GLU A 90 -11.39 2.54 5.31
CA GLU A 90 -12.61 2.27 6.07
C GLU A 90 -12.73 3.22 7.27
N ASP A 91 -11.62 3.53 7.91
CA ASP A 91 -11.62 4.51 9.00
C ASP A 91 -12.04 5.90 8.52
N ASN A 92 -11.85 6.20 7.25
CA ASN A 92 -12.24 7.48 6.65
C ASN A 92 -13.60 7.39 5.94
N GLY A 93 -14.31 6.28 6.06
CA GLY A 93 -15.64 6.15 5.51
C GLY A 93 -15.70 5.80 4.03
N VAL A 94 -14.65 5.22 3.49
CA VAL A 94 -14.62 4.84 2.08
C VAL A 94 -15.01 3.38 1.89
#